data_76020ec916721a63075644b34cc4a868
#
_entry.id   76020ec916721a63075644b34cc4a868
#
_cell.length_a   1.000
_cell.length_b   1.000
_cell.length_c   1.000
_cell.angle_alpha   90.00
_cell.angle_beta   90.00
_cell.angle_gamma   90.00
#
_symmetry.space_group_name_H-M   'P 1'
#
loop_
_entity.id
_entity.type
_entity.pdbx_description
1 polymer ?
#
loop_
_entity_poly.entity_id
_entity_poly.type
_entity_poly.pdbx_seq_one_letter_code
_entity_poly.pdbx_strand_id
1 'polypeptide(L)'
;MGLFRRIKNNKKPVLRQIIDLVPRWMLDSCTKQFKTDKGCSKYKTYDQFVALTFGQLNKCYTLSDISTGIGVCETFISDLGLTQSPARSTMSDGNKKRNWRVYETLYGKLLRHYDRLLKQDSHRTIIEEIKDHTIKLIDSTLISLCLSMFDWAKFRTAKGGLKIHTCWDDALQIPDLVNITEAKTHDRYGLGQTIFAKNTIIVEDRAYFDFALMLNRILAENIFVT
;
A
#
# COMPACT_ATOMS: atom_id res chain seq x y z
N MET A 1 -17.22 5.02 -18.30
CA MET A 1 -18.04 3.79 -18.05
C MET A 1 -17.35 3.05 -16.90
N GLY A 2 -17.82 3.31 -15.66
CA GLY A 2 -17.11 2.98 -14.43
C GLY A 2 -16.82 1.49 -14.24
N LEU A 3 -15.77 1.22 -13.46
CA LEU A 3 -15.26 -0.11 -13.06
C LEU A 3 -16.41 -1.05 -12.56
N PHE A 4 -17.43 -0.48 -11.92
CA PHE A 4 -18.54 -1.20 -11.28
C PHE A 4 -19.66 -1.64 -12.23
N ARG A 5 -19.69 -1.22 -13.50
CA ARG A 5 -20.75 -1.63 -14.42
C ARG A 5 -20.61 -3.08 -14.92
N ARG A 6 -19.43 -3.70 -14.78
CA ARG A 6 -19.18 -5.12 -15.16
C ARG A 6 -19.58 -6.15 -14.09
N ILE A 7 -19.94 -5.71 -12.88
CA ILE A 7 -20.18 -6.61 -11.72
C ILE A 7 -21.63 -7.12 -11.65
N LYS A 8 -22.51 -6.71 -12.55
CA LYS A 8 -23.98 -6.89 -12.47
C LYS A 8 -24.47 -8.33 -12.65
N ASN A 9 -23.75 -9.39 -12.39
CA ASN A 9 -24.28 -10.77 -12.28
C ASN A 9 -23.20 -11.78 -11.85
N ASN A 10 -22.24 -11.34 -11.04
CA ASN A 10 -21.18 -12.24 -10.59
C ASN A 10 -21.61 -12.96 -9.30
N LYS A 11 -21.83 -14.28 -9.38
CA LYS A 11 -22.15 -15.15 -8.23
C LYS A 11 -20.96 -15.34 -7.26
N LYS A 12 -19.79 -14.79 -7.59
CA LYS A 12 -18.60 -14.90 -6.76
C LYS A 12 -18.69 -14.03 -5.50
N PRO A 13 -18.11 -14.45 -4.37
CA PRO A 13 -18.01 -13.63 -3.16
C PRO A 13 -17.39 -12.25 -3.44
N VAL A 14 -17.83 -11.22 -2.71
CA VAL A 14 -17.34 -9.84 -2.88
C VAL A 14 -15.80 -9.78 -2.79
N LEU A 15 -15.21 -10.47 -1.83
CA LEU A 15 -13.75 -10.53 -1.70
C LEU A 15 -13.09 -11.06 -2.98
N ARG A 16 -13.66 -12.11 -3.61
CA ARG A 16 -13.13 -12.62 -4.87
C ARG A 16 -13.19 -11.59 -5.99
N GLN A 17 -14.28 -10.83 -6.04
CA GLN A 17 -14.44 -9.75 -7.02
C GLN A 17 -13.39 -8.66 -6.82
N ILE A 18 -13.08 -8.31 -5.56
CA ILE A 18 -11.99 -7.35 -5.23
C ILE A 18 -10.63 -7.91 -5.63
N ILE A 19 -10.36 -9.18 -5.32
CA ILE A 19 -9.10 -9.85 -5.71
C ILE A 19 -8.95 -9.88 -7.23
N ASP A 20 -10.04 -10.11 -7.98
CA ASP A 20 -10.04 -10.15 -9.45
C ASP A 20 -9.73 -8.77 -10.09
N LEU A 21 -9.80 -7.66 -9.33
CA LEU A 21 -9.30 -6.34 -9.78
C LEU A 21 -7.77 -6.31 -9.90
N VAL A 22 -7.07 -7.22 -9.24
CA VAL A 22 -5.63 -7.39 -9.41
C VAL A 22 -5.37 -8.45 -10.46
N PRO A 23 -4.91 -8.09 -11.69
CA PRO A 23 -4.68 -9.06 -12.75
C PRO A 23 -3.68 -10.12 -12.30
N ARG A 24 -4.07 -11.39 -12.36
CA ARG A 24 -3.25 -12.53 -11.89
C ARG A 24 -1.85 -12.52 -12.50
N TRP A 25 -1.76 -12.26 -13.81
CA TRP A 25 -0.49 -12.21 -14.53
C TRP A 25 0.49 -11.17 -13.95
N MET A 26 -0.04 -10.07 -13.39
CA MET A 26 0.76 -9.00 -12.80
C MET A 26 1.41 -9.47 -11.50
N LEU A 27 0.64 -10.12 -10.61
CA LEU A 27 1.15 -10.73 -9.40
C LEU A 27 2.16 -11.84 -9.73
N ASP A 28 1.86 -12.70 -10.70
CA ASP A 28 2.76 -13.77 -11.14
C ASP A 28 4.09 -13.23 -11.71
N SER A 29 4.04 -12.10 -12.42
CA SER A 29 5.24 -11.40 -12.89
C SER A 29 6.11 -10.92 -11.73
N CYS A 30 5.51 -10.31 -10.70
CA CYS A 30 6.24 -9.89 -9.50
C CYS A 30 6.80 -11.09 -8.72
N THR A 31 6.01 -12.15 -8.57
CA THR A 31 6.43 -13.41 -7.94
C THR A 31 7.66 -14.01 -8.61
N LYS A 32 7.69 -14.04 -9.93
CA LYS A 32 8.84 -14.51 -10.72
C LYS A 32 10.06 -13.60 -10.55
N GLN A 33 9.87 -12.28 -10.60
CA GLN A 33 10.94 -11.29 -10.46
C GLN A 33 11.68 -11.44 -9.12
N PHE A 34 10.93 -11.61 -8.02
CA PHE A 34 11.49 -11.71 -6.67
C PHE A 34 11.67 -13.16 -6.20
N LYS A 35 11.32 -14.16 -7.04
CA LYS A 35 11.43 -15.60 -6.74
C LYS A 35 10.76 -15.98 -5.43
N THR A 36 9.65 -15.32 -5.07
CA THR A 36 9.01 -15.44 -3.75
C THR A 36 8.32 -16.77 -3.52
N ASP A 37 8.07 -17.56 -4.56
CA ASP A 37 7.51 -18.91 -4.47
C ASP A 37 8.58 -20.01 -4.59
N LYS A 38 9.88 -19.64 -4.65
CA LYS A 38 10.96 -20.64 -4.69
C LYS A 38 10.96 -21.46 -3.40
N GLY A 39 10.82 -22.79 -3.51
CA GLY A 39 10.75 -23.69 -2.35
C GLY A 39 9.40 -23.68 -1.62
N CYS A 40 8.38 -22.98 -2.11
CA CYS A 40 7.05 -22.96 -1.50
C CYS A 40 6.14 -24.02 -2.14
N SER A 41 5.74 -25.03 -1.37
CA SER A 41 4.82 -26.08 -1.84
C SER A 41 3.35 -25.75 -1.59
N LYS A 42 3.01 -25.30 -0.39
CA LYS A 42 1.62 -25.17 0.09
C LYS A 42 1.09 -23.74 0.24
N TYR A 43 1.98 -22.76 0.42
CA TYR A 43 1.58 -21.37 0.67
C TYR A 43 2.37 -20.43 -0.24
N LYS A 44 1.80 -20.12 -1.38
CA LYS A 44 2.42 -19.31 -2.42
C LYS A 44 2.16 -17.81 -2.19
N THR A 45 2.78 -16.97 -2.96
CA THR A 45 2.61 -15.51 -2.90
C THR A 45 1.17 -15.10 -3.13
N TYR A 46 0.44 -15.81 -4.00
CA TYR A 46 -0.99 -15.57 -4.19
C TYR A 46 -1.79 -15.87 -2.92
N ASP A 47 -1.52 -16.99 -2.25
CA ASP A 47 -2.24 -17.37 -1.04
C ASP A 47 -2.00 -16.33 0.07
N GLN A 48 -0.76 -15.81 0.16
CA GLN A 48 -0.45 -14.71 1.07
C GLN A 48 -1.20 -13.42 0.68
N PHE A 49 -1.22 -13.07 -0.59
CA PHE A 49 -1.95 -11.90 -1.08
C PHE A 49 -3.44 -11.99 -0.70
N VAL A 50 -4.09 -13.11 -0.95
CA VAL A 50 -5.50 -13.35 -0.59
C VAL A 50 -5.70 -13.27 0.92
N ALA A 51 -4.85 -13.92 1.71
CA ALA A 51 -4.95 -13.93 3.17
C ALA A 51 -4.79 -12.53 3.78
N LEU A 52 -3.81 -11.76 3.33
CA LEU A 52 -3.59 -10.39 3.81
C LEU A 52 -4.72 -9.44 3.38
N THR A 53 -5.21 -9.57 2.15
CA THR A 53 -6.36 -8.79 1.67
C THR A 53 -7.62 -9.12 2.47
N PHE A 54 -7.88 -10.41 2.75
CA PHE A 54 -8.98 -10.81 3.64
C PHE A 54 -8.84 -10.18 5.02
N GLY A 55 -7.65 -10.30 5.63
CA GLY A 55 -7.38 -9.77 6.96
C GLY A 55 -7.60 -8.26 7.06
N GLN A 56 -7.12 -7.53 6.06
CA GLN A 56 -7.26 -6.07 6.02
C GLN A 56 -8.72 -5.62 5.85
N LEU A 57 -9.45 -6.23 4.92
CA LEU A 57 -10.83 -5.87 4.63
C LEU A 57 -11.80 -6.27 5.73
N ASN A 58 -11.53 -7.37 6.44
CA ASN A 58 -12.35 -7.85 7.54
C ASN A 58 -11.85 -7.38 8.92
N LYS A 59 -10.86 -6.48 8.96
CA LYS A 59 -10.29 -5.93 10.21
C LYS A 59 -9.84 -7.02 11.19
N CYS A 60 -9.24 -8.10 10.68
CA CYS A 60 -8.70 -9.17 11.52
C CYS A 60 -7.50 -8.66 12.33
N TYR A 61 -7.51 -8.90 13.63
CA TYR A 61 -6.41 -8.48 14.53
C TYR A 61 -5.25 -9.48 14.56
N THR A 62 -5.52 -10.75 14.26
CA THR A 62 -4.51 -11.81 14.33
C THR A 62 -4.50 -12.68 13.08
N LEU A 63 -3.38 -13.37 12.85
CA LEU A 63 -3.29 -14.38 11.79
C LEU A 63 -4.25 -15.56 12.04
N SER A 64 -4.61 -15.82 13.31
CA SER A 64 -5.60 -16.84 13.65
C SER A 64 -6.99 -16.43 13.16
N ASP A 65 -7.37 -15.16 13.29
CA ASP A 65 -8.64 -14.66 12.78
C ASP A 65 -8.74 -14.83 11.26
N ILE A 66 -7.65 -14.54 10.55
CA ILE A 66 -7.56 -14.74 9.09
C ILE A 66 -7.75 -16.22 8.76
N SER A 67 -7.03 -17.11 9.44
CA SER A 67 -7.13 -18.57 9.24
C SER A 67 -8.54 -19.08 9.45
N THR A 68 -9.15 -18.68 10.57
CA THR A 68 -10.52 -19.09 10.93
C THR A 68 -11.53 -18.52 9.94
N GLY A 69 -11.45 -17.21 9.62
CA GLY A 69 -12.38 -16.55 8.73
C GLY A 69 -12.37 -17.10 7.30
N ILE A 70 -11.19 -17.42 6.75
CA ILE A 70 -11.10 -18.07 5.44
C ILE A 70 -11.59 -19.51 5.52
N GLY A 71 -11.33 -20.19 6.65
CA GLY A 71 -11.67 -21.60 6.87
C GLY A 71 -13.11 -21.92 7.18
N VAL A 72 -14.02 -20.93 7.25
CA VAL A 72 -15.43 -21.13 7.62
C VAL A 72 -16.15 -22.07 6.65
N CYS A 73 -15.81 -22.03 5.35
CA CYS A 73 -16.53 -22.76 4.34
C CYS A 73 -15.59 -23.20 3.20
N GLU A 74 -15.64 -24.48 2.81
CA GLU A 74 -14.82 -25.03 1.72
C GLU A 74 -15.11 -24.37 0.36
N THR A 75 -16.38 -24.05 0.09
CA THR A 75 -16.75 -23.34 -1.13
C THR A 75 -16.12 -21.94 -1.17
N PHE A 76 -16.06 -21.26 -0.04
CA PHE A 76 -15.41 -19.95 0.03
C PHE A 76 -13.91 -20.04 -0.24
N ILE A 77 -13.22 -21.06 0.31
CA ILE A 77 -11.80 -21.32 0.04
C ILE A 77 -11.58 -21.51 -1.48
N SER A 78 -12.39 -22.36 -2.12
CA SER A 78 -12.26 -22.62 -3.55
C SER A 78 -12.61 -21.41 -4.40
N ASP A 79 -13.62 -20.63 -4.02
CA ASP A 79 -13.99 -19.38 -4.69
C ASP A 79 -12.85 -18.35 -4.66
N LEU A 80 -12.08 -18.30 -3.58
CA LEU A 80 -10.88 -17.47 -3.47
C LEU A 80 -9.70 -17.99 -4.31
N GLY A 81 -9.80 -19.20 -4.88
CA GLY A 81 -8.73 -19.85 -5.62
C GLY A 81 -7.63 -20.41 -4.72
N LEU A 82 -7.97 -20.72 -3.47
CA LEU A 82 -7.10 -21.37 -2.51
C LEU A 82 -7.37 -22.87 -2.48
N THR A 83 -6.36 -23.67 -2.13
CA THR A 83 -6.52 -25.14 -1.93
C THR A 83 -6.96 -25.46 -0.52
N GLN A 84 -6.61 -24.64 0.43
CA GLN A 84 -6.96 -24.77 1.86
C GLN A 84 -6.86 -23.42 2.56
N SER A 85 -7.47 -23.29 3.72
CA SER A 85 -7.23 -22.13 4.59
C SER A 85 -5.80 -22.14 5.10
N PRO A 86 -5.06 -21.03 4.99
CA PRO A 86 -3.67 -20.98 5.43
C PRO A 86 -3.58 -21.02 6.96
N ALA A 87 -2.79 -21.95 7.51
CA ALA A 87 -2.56 -22.05 8.94
C ALA A 87 -1.77 -20.82 9.46
N ARG A 88 -2.02 -20.43 10.72
CA ARG A 88 -1.34 -19.29 11.38
C ARG A 88 0.19 -19.37 11.28
N SER A 89 0.79 -20.55 11.58
CA SER A 89 2.23 -20.74 11.51
C SER A 89 2.76 -20.54 10.10
N THR A 90 2.08 -21.08 9.10
CA THR A 90 2.44 -20.95 7.68
C THR A 90 2.40 -19.51 7.21
N MET A 91 1.37 -18.75 7.61
CA MET A 91 1.30 -17.32 7.33
C MET A 91 2.42 -16.55 8.02
N SER A 92 2.71 -16.84 9.30
CA SER A 92 3.81 -16.21 10.04
C SER A 92 5.15 -16.43 9.36
N ASP A 93 5.43 -17.66 8.95
CA ASP A 93 6.66 -18.00 8.21
C ASP A 93 6.73 -17.32 6.85
N GLY A 94 5.63 -17.29 6.12
CA GLY A 94 5.53 -16.59 4.84
C GLY A 94 5.81 -15.09 4.99
N ASN A 95 5.26 -14.46 6.02
CA ASN A 95 5.45 -13.03 6.29
C ASN A 95 6.90 -12.69 6.67
N LYS A 96 7.61 -13.61 7.37
CA LYS A 96 9.02 -13.43 7.74
C LYS A 96 9.97 -13.61 6.57
N LYS A 97 9.72 -14.61 5.71
CA LYS A 97 10.67 -15.08 4.70
C LYS A 97 10.48 -14.44 3.33
N ARG A 98 9.25 -14.03 3.00
CA ARG A 98 8.92 -13.53 1.67
C ARG A 98 9.38 -12.10 1.48
N ASN A 99 9.99 -11.82 0.33
CA ASN A 99 10.44 -10.47 0.00
C ASN A 99 9.23 -9.53 -0.18
N TRP A 100 9.09 -8.57 0.70
CA TRP A 100 7.99 -7.58 0.70
C TRP A 100 7.93 -6.72 -0.57
N ARG A 101 9.06 -6.55 -1.27
CA ARG A 101 9.14 -5.78 -2.52
C ARG A 101 8.23 -6.33 -3.63
N VAL A 102 7.77 -7.58 -3.50
CA VAL A 102 6.75 -8.12 -4.41
C VAL A 102 5.48 -7.28 -4.40
N TYR A 103 5.06 -6.82 -3.23
CA TYR A 103 3.84 -6.01 -3.07
C TYR A 103 4.07 -4.54 -3.43
N GLU A 104 5.23 -3.98 -3.10
CA GLU A 104 5.63 -2.64 -3.54
C GLU A 104 5.63 -2.54 -5.08
N THR A 105 6.27 -3.50 -5.74
CA THR A 105 6.30 -3.56 -7.20
C THR A 105 4.91 -3.80 -7.81
N LEU A 106 4.10 -4.66 -7.18
CA LEU A 106 2.72 -4.90 -7.59
C LEU A 106 1.90 -3.61 -7.51
N TYR A 107 2.02 -2.86 -6.42
CA TYR A 107 1.33 -1.59 -6.25
C TYR A 107 1.69 -0.60 -7.35
N GLY A 108 2.96 -0.37 -7.61
CA GLY A 108 3.40 0.50 -8.71
C GLY A 108 2.94 0.05 -10.10
N LYS A 109 2.81 -1.27 -10.33
CA LYS A 109 2.24 -1.80 -11.59
C LYS A 109 0.73 -1.56 -11.67
N LEU A 110 0.00 -1.69 -10.56
CA LEU A 110 -1.44 -1.42 -10.50
C LEU A 110 -1.74 0.06 -10.76
N LEU A 111 -0.98 0.98 -10.17
CA LEU A 111 -1.14 2.41 -10.43
C LEU A 111 -1.01 2.71 -11.93
N ARG A 112 0.02 2.18 -12.59
CA ARG A 112 0.21 2.35 -14.04
C ARG A 112 -0.89 1.67 -14.87
N HIS A 113 -1.37 0.51 -14.44
CA HIS A 113 -2.41 -0.24 -15.15
C HIS A 113 -3.76 0.49 -15.12
N TYR A 114 -4.07 1.10 -13.99
CA TYR A 114 -5.33 1.82 -13.78
C TYR A 114 -5.22 3.33 -14.01
N ASP A 115 -4.05 3.86 -14.38
CA ASP A 115 -3.80 5.30 -14.54
C ASP A 115 -4.87 6.02 -15.37
N ARG A 116 -5.27 5.43 -16.51
CA ARG A 116 -6.31 6.01 -17.37
C ARG A 116 -7.68 6.10 -16.66
N LEU A 117 -8.04 5.06 -15.90
CA LEU A 117 -9.32 5.03 -15.17
C LEU A 117 -9.31 5.99 -14.00
N LEU A 118 -8.21 6.03 -13.25
CA LEU A 118 -8.02 6.95 -12.13
C LEU A 118 -8.13 8.41 -12.61
N LYS A 119 -7.50 8.74 -13.73
CA LYS A 119 -7.58 10.08 -14.31
C LYS A 119 -8.96 10.44 -14.86
N GLN A 120 -9.74 9.48 -15.32
CA GLN A 120 -11.12 9.71 -15.76
C GLN A 120 -12.08 9.99 -14.60
N ASP A 121 -11.85 9.36 -13.46
CA ASP A 121 -12.66 9.51 -12.24
C ASP A 121 -12.03 10.50 -11.23
N SER A 122 -10.98 11.24 -11.65
CA SER A 122 -10.27 12.18 -10.78
C SER A 122 -11.18 13.33 -10.31
N HIS A 123 -11.04 13.68 -9.05
CA HIS A 123 -11.66 14.87 -8.50
C HIS A 123 -10.97 16.11 -9.05
N ARG A 124 -11.76 17.05 -9.56
CA ARG A 124 -11.25 18.35 -9.97
C ARG A 124 -11.52 19.37 -8.89
N THR A 125 -10.51 20.17 -8.57
CA THR A 125 -10.71 21.29 -7.68
C THR A 125 -11.69 22.30 -8.30
N ILE A 126 -12.57 22.85 -7.47
CA ILE A 126 -13.56 23.85 -7.87
C ILE A 126 -12.94 25.26 -7.82
N ILE A 127 -11.79 25.40 -7.14
CA ILE A 127 -11.11 26.68 -6.96
C ILE A 127 -10.37 27.04 -8.24
N GLU A 128 -10.80 28.10 -8.91
CA GLU A 128 -10.30 28.52 -10.23
C GLU A 128 -8.79 28.81 -10.22
N GLU A 129 -8.28 29.41 -9.12
CA GLU A 129 -6.89 29.82 -8.97
C GLU A 129 -5.89 28.66 -8.94
N ILE A 130 -6.36 27.48 -8.55
CA ILE A 130 -5.51 26.29 -8.39
C ILE A 130 -5.94 25.10 -9.25
N LYS A 131 -6.90 25.29 -10.16
CA LYS A 131 -7.46 24.21 -10.99
C LYS A 131 -6.42 23.46 -11.84
N ASP A 132 -5.34 24.15 -12.23
CA ASP A 132 -4.26 23.59 -13.05
C ASP A 132 -3.09 23.05 -12.22
N HIS A 133 -3.26 23.00 -10.90
CA HIS A 133 -2.25 22.51 -9.99
C HIS A 133 -2.56 21.05 -9.58
N THR A 134 -1.50 20.26 -9.44
CA THR A 134 -1.59 18.96 -8.77
C THR A 134 -1.44 19.18 -7.26
N ILE A 135 -2.36 18.65 -6.45
CA ILE A 135 -2.29 18.78 -4.99
C ILE A 135 -1.78 17.48 -4.40
N LYS A 136 -0.72 17.58 -3.60
CA LYS A 136 -0.11 16.46 -2.87
C LYS A 136 -0.16 16.72 -1.38
N LEU A 137 -0.70 15.76 -0.64
CA LEU A 137 -0.76 15.80 0.82
C LEU A 137 0.30 14.86 1.37
N ILE A 138 1.19 15.37 2.22
CA ILE A 138 2.27 14.57 2.81
C ILE A 138 2.04 14.46 4.31
N ASP A 139 2.00 13.23 4.79
CA ASP A 139 1.88 12.94 6.21
C ASP A 139 2.64 11.67 6.59
N SER A 140 2.87 11.48 7.89
CA SER A 140 3.50 10.30 8.43
C SER A 140 2.66 9.66 9.52
N THR A 141 2.55 8.34 9.47
CA THR A 141 1.88 7.54 10.50
C THR A 141 2.90 6.71 11.27
N LEU A 142 2.85 6.80 12.60
CA LEU A 142 3.70 6.01 13.49
C LEU A 142 3.03 4.68 13.83
N ILE A 143 3.71 3.57 13.56
CA ILE A 143 3.31 2.24 13.99
C ILE A 143 4.23 1.77 15.10
N SER A 144 3.69 1.59 16.32
CA SER A 144 4.44 1.05 17.45
C SER A 144 4.68 -0.44 17.30
N LEU A 145 5.91 -0.88 17.51
CA LEU A 145 6.33 -2.29 17.40
C LEU A 145 6.95 -2.76 18.70
N CYS A 146 6.89 -4.07 18.95
CA CYS A 146 7.60 -4.71 20.05
C CYS A 146 9.10 -4.80 19.73
N LEU A 147 9.94 -4.16 20.53
CA LEU A 147 11.41 -4.12 20.34
C LEU A 147 12.06 -5.51 20.29
N SER A 148 11.56 -6.45 21.10
CA SER A 148 12.10 -7.82 21.11
C SER A 148 11.90 -8.57 19.79
N MET A 149 11.05 -8.06 18.91
CA MET A 149 10.80 -8.66 17.59
C MET A 149 11.45 -7.90 16.44
N PHE A 150 11.85 -6.64 16.66
CA PHE A 150 12.31 -5.72 15.61
C PHE A 150 13.48 -4.85 16.10
N ASP A 151 14.65 -5.44 16.26
CA ASP A 151 15.86 -4.75 16.77
C ASP A 151 16.28 -3.54 15.94
N TRP A 152 15.96 -3.52 14.67
CA TRP A 152 16.26 -2.41 13.75
C TRP A 152 15.29 -1.23 13.87
N ALA A 153 14.08 -1.46 14.38
CA ALA A 153 13.04 -0.44 14.47
C ALA A 153 13.09 0.33 15.80
N LYS A 154 14.25 0.81 16.20
CA LYS A 154 14.46 1.50 17.50
C LYS A 154 13.78 2.87 17.50
N PHE A 155 12.95 3.13 18.50
CA PHE A 155 12.28 4.41 18.68
C PHE A 155 12.62 5.10 20.02
N ARG A 156 12.54 4.37 21.12
CA ARG A 156 12.93 4.83 22.47
C ARG A 156 13.49 3.63 23.22
N THR A 157 14.10 3.86 24.38
CA THR A 157 14.78 2.82 25.17
C THR A 157 13.97 1.53 25.41
N ALA A 158 12.65 1.59 25.33
CA ALA A 158 11.74 0.45 25.57
C ALA A 158 10.71 0.18 24.46
N LYS A 159 10.73 0.91 23.35
CA LYS A 159 9.71 0.76 22.28
C LYS A 159 10.35 0.83 20.91
N GLY A 160 9.98 -0.10 20.03
CA GLY A 160 10.25 -0.05 18.61
C GLY A 160 9.12 0.67 17.85
N GLY A 161 9.41 1.16 16.67
CA GLY A 161 8.40 1.75 15.80
C GLY A 161 8.85 1.90 14.38
N LEU A 162 7.89 1.91 13.50
CA LEU A 162 8.01 2.26 12.09
C LEU A 162 7.29 3.55 11.84
N LYS A 163 7.81 4.35 10.93
CA LYS A 163 7.11 5.51 10.39
C LYS A 163 6.82 5.26 8.93
N ILE A 164 5.55 5.40 8.56
CA ILE A 164 5.08 5.31 7.18
C ILE A 164 4.84 6.74 6.70
N HIS A 165 5.66 7.20 5.78
CA HIS A 165 5.49 8.48 5.11
C HIS A 165 4.66 8.24 3.85
N THR A 166 3.56 8.96 3.72
CA THR A 166 2.62 8.82 2.61
C THR A 166 2.51 10.13 1.88
N CYS A 167 2.63 10.08 0.57
CA CYS A 167 2.24 11.16 -0.33
C CYS A 167 0.92 10.77 -0.99
N TRP A 168 -0.11 11.54 -0.72
CA TRP A 168 -1.46 11.33 -1.23
C TRP A 168 -1.72 12.27 -2.41
N ASP A 169 -2.20 11.72 -3.51
CA ASP A 169 -2.69 12.50 -4.64
C ASP A 169 -4.15 12.88 -4.39
N ASP A 170 -4.43 14.17 -4.24
CA ASP A 170 -5.78 14.63 -3.93
C ASP A 170 -6.75 14.41 -5.09
N ALA A 171 -6.31 14.59 -6.33
CA ALA A 171 -7.17 14.40 -7.49
C ALA A 171 -7.51 12.92 -7.72
N LEU A 172 -6.54 12.03 -7.54
CA LEU A 172 -6.71 10.60 -7.75
C LEU A 172 -7.24 9.86 -6.51
N GLN A 173 -7.23 10.50 -5.33
CA GLN A 173 -7.66 9.94 -4.04
C GLN A 173 -6.92 8.64 -3.68
N ILE A 174 -5.62 8.59 -3.96
CA ILE A 174 -4.76 7.43 -3.68
C ILE A 174 -3.39 7.85 -3.13
N PRO A 175 -2.71 7.03 -2.33
CA PRO A 175 -1.32 7.20 -2.01
C PRO A 175 -0.47 6.84 -3.24
N ASP A 176 0.17 7.81 -3.86
CA ASP A 176 1.03 7.57 -5.03
C ASP A 176 2.48 7.27 -4.64
N LEU A 177 2.90 7.65 -3.45
CA LEU A 177 4.19 7.31 -2.88
C LEU A 177 4.06 6.92 -1.41
N VAL A 178 4.71 5.84 -1.03
CA VAL A 178 4.81 5.37 0.36
C VAL A 178 6.26 5.02 0.65
N ASN A 179 6.82 5.59 1.73
CA ASN A 179 8.14 5.25 2.22
C ASN A 179 8.08 4.83 3.69
N ILE A 180 8.80 3.77 4.04
CA ILE A 180 8.81 3.21 5.40
C ILE A 180 10.20 3.41 5.99
N THR A 181 10.26 4.08 7.14
CA THR A 181 11.50 4.34 7.88
C THR A 181 11.41 3.87 9.32
N GLU A 182 12.54 3.88 10.02
CA GLU A 182 12.53 3.74 11.49
C GLU A 182 11.79 4.92 12.12
N ALA A 183 11.06 4.70 13.21
CA ALA A 183 10.29 5.75 13.88
C ALA A 183 11.13 6.93 14.38
N LYS A 184 12.44 6.73 14.63
CA LYS A 184 13.36 7.81 15.01
C LYS A 184 13.75 8.73 13.86
N THR A 185 13.51 8.31 12.60
CA THR A 185 13.82 9.12 11.42
C THR A 185 12.95 10.38 11.42
N HIS A 186 13.59 11.54 11.29
CA HIS A 186 12.86 12.80 11.21
C HIS A 186 12.03 12.86 9.92
N ASP A 187 10.83 13.44 9.97
CA ASP A 187 9.89 13.47 8.87
C ASP A 187 10.45 14.04 7.57
N ARG A 188 11.28 15.09 7.67
CA ARG A 188 11.98 15.72 6.54
C ARG A 188 12.79 14.75 5.67
N TYR A 189 13.26 13.62 6.23
CA TYR A 189 14.01 12.61 5.47
C TYR A 189 13.11 11.54 4.84
N GLY A 190 11.85 11.46 5.25
CA GLY A 190 10.92 10.43 4.77
C GLY A 190 10.58 10.57 3.30
N LEU A 191 10.25 11.78 2.86
CA LEU A 191 9.91 12.11 1.47
C LEU A 191 10.68 13.33 0.95
N GLY A 192 11.65 13.84 1.72
CA GLY A 192 12.35 15.10 1.46
C GLY A 192 13.16 15.13 0.15
N GLN A 193 13.53 13.97 -0.40
CA GLN A 193 14.23 13.87 -1.69
C GLN A 193 13.28 13.65 -2.87
N THR A 194 11.97 13.61 -2.63
CA THR A 194 10.99 13.43 -3.69
C THR A 194 10.91 14.69 -4.55
N ILE A 195 11.15 14.53 -5.84
CA ILE A 195 11.00 15.59 -6.84
C ILE A 195 9.57 15.55 -7.35
N PHE A 196 8.84 16.64 -7.15
CA PHE A 196 7.49 16.80 -7.68
C PHE A 196 7.53 17.53 -9.02
N ALA A 197 6.52 17.27 -9.84
CA ALA A 197 6.37 17.99 -11.10
C ALA A 197 6.14 19.50 -10.83
N LYS A 198 6.50 20.33 -11.81
CA LYS A 198 6.14 21.77 -11.81
C LYS A 198 4.64 21.96 -11.57
N ASN A 199 4.27 23.07 -10.96
CA ASN A 199 2.89 23.42 -10.61
C ASN A 199 2.21 22.42 -9.63
N THR A 200 3.00 21.80 -8.74
CA THR A 200 2.47 20.99 -7.65
C THR A 200 2.35 21.83 -6.38
N ILE A 201 1.16 21.79 -5.75
CA ILE A 201 0.93 22.31 -4.41
C ILE A 201 1.17 21.15 -3.43
N ILE A 202 2.12 21.34 -2.53
CA ILE A 202 2.52 20.35 -1.53
C ILE A 202 2.01 20.84 -0.18
N VAL A 203 1.13 20.06 0.44
CA VAL A 203 0.60 20.33 1.79
C VAL A 203 1.21 19.35 2.75
N GLU A 204 1.85 19.85 3.79
CA GLU A 204 2.56 19.02 4.77
C GLU A 204 2.59 19.63 6.16
N ASP A 205 2.83 18.81 7.19
CA ASP A 205 3.00 19.27 8.55
C ASP A 205 4.34 20.04 8.71
N ARG A 206 4.38 20.94 9.69
CA ARG A 206 5.58 21.71 10.10
C ARG A 206 6.78 20.81 10.43
N ALA A 207 6.57 19.56 10.81
CA ALA A 207 7.64 18.59 11.03
C ALA A 207 8.49 18.32 9.79
N TYR A 208 7.97 18.61 8.59
CA TYR A 208 8.70 18.50 7.32
C TYR A 208 9.50 19.77 6.97
N PHE A 209 9.35 20.86 7.74
CA PHE A 209 9.99 22.10 7.43
C PHE A 209 11.52 21.98 7.47
N ASP A 210 12.16 22.32 6.35
CA ASP A 210 13.61 22.37 6.18
C ASP A 210 13.96 23.37 5.08
N PHE A 211 14.84 24.34 5.36
CA PHE A 211 15.16 25.42 4.44
C PHE A 211 15.73 24.92 3.10
N ALA A 212 16.58 23.89 3.10
CA ALA A 212 17.15 23.35 1.88
C ALA A 212 16.06 22.65 1.03
N LEU A 213 15.15 21.94 1.69
CA LEU A 213 14.01 21.30 1.03
C LEU A 213 13.08 22.35 0.41
N MET A 214 12.74 23.41 1.15
CA MET A 214 11.91 24.51 0.65
C MET A 214 12.55 25.21 -0.55
N LEU A 215 13.86 25.48 -0.48
CA LEU A 215 14.57 26.06 -1.61
C LEU A 215 14.48 25.16 -2.86
N ASN A 216 14.68 23.87 -2.71
CA ASN A 216 14.57 22.91 -3.82
C ASN A 216 13.17 22.90 -4.43
N ARG A 217 12.13 23.02 -3.61
CA ARG A 217 10.73 23.10 -4.08
C ARG A 217 10.47 24.39 -4.84
N ILE A 218 10.96 25.54 -4.34
CA ILE A 218 10.86 26.82 -5.04
C ILE A 218 11.56 26.75 -6.39
N LEU A 219 12.78 26.18 -6.44
CA LEU A 219 13.52 26.02 -7.69
C LEU A 219 12.83 25.06 -8.67
N ALA A 220 12.07 24.10 -8.18
CA ALA A 220 11.23 23.20 -8.97
C ALA A 220 9.86 23.80 -9.35
N GLU A 221 9.63 25.07 -9.03
CA GLU A 221 8.35 25.77 -9.26
C GLU A 221 7.15 25.07 -8.59
N ASN A 222 7.36 24.56 -7.38
CA ASN A 222 6.30 24.02 -6.54
C ASN A 222 5.84 25.06 -5.51
N ILE A 223 4.58 24.98 -5.12
CA ILE A 223 4.00 25.74 -4.02
C ILE A 223 3.95 24.79 -2.81
N PHE A 224 4.26 25.28 -1.62
CA PHE A 224 4.13 24.49 -0.40
C PHE A 224 3.34 25.23 0.67
N VAL A 225 2.60 24.46 1.45
CA VAL A 225 1.77 24.92 2.57
C VAL A 225 2.13 24.05 3.77
N THR A 226 2.53 24.68 4.89
CA THR A 226 2.93 24.01 6.14
C THR A 226 2.16 24.52 7.35
#